data_5ff58532113d50442d0ecd5ead9939c0
#
_entry.id   5ff58532113d50442d0ecd5ead9939c0
#
_cell.length_a   1.000
_cell.length_b   1.000
_cell.length_c   1.000
_cell.angle_alpha   90.00
_cell.angle_beta   90.00
_cell.angle_gamma   90.00
#
_symmetry.space_group_name_H-M   'P 1'
#
loop_
_entity.id
_entity.type
_entity.pdbx_description
1 polymer ?
#
loop_
_entity_poly.entity_id
_entity_poly.type
_entity_poly.pdbx_seq_one_letter_code
_entity_poly.pdbx_strand_id
1 'polypeptide(L)'
;MDVNLKEYFESVKGTGVLATADGEGRVDTAIYAKPHIIDKETVAFIMAERLTHHNLQTNNHAAYLFKEDVPGYKGIRLFLTKLREEKDSELLYSIRSKRYAGGKEEGKPRFLVFFKVEKILPLVGAGRDPEKD
;
A
#
# COMPACT_ATOMS: atom_id res chain seq x y z
N MET A 1 2.94 10.84 -12.52
CA MET A 1 3.02 11.99 -11.59
C MET A 1 4.33 11.95 -10.84
N ASP A 2 4.89 13.10 -10.63
CA ASP A 2 6.11 13.24 -9.84
C ASP A 2 5.73 13.70 -8.44
N VAL A 3 5.68 12.77 -7.49
CA VAL A 3 5.18 13.00 -6.14
C VAL A 3 6.21 12.52 -5.13
N ASN A 4 6.50 13.37 -4.17
CA ASN A 4 7.27 12.95 -2.98
C ASN A 4 6.29 12.25 -2.03
N LEU A 5 6.31 10.94 -2.02
CA LEU A 5 5.33 10.15 -1.26
C LEU A 5 5.43 10.38 0.25
N LYS A 6 6.63 10.56 0.77
CA LYS A 6 6.80 10.80 2.20
C LYS A 6 6.10 12.09 2.62
N GLU A 7 6.38 13.19 1.92
CA GLU A 7 5.73 14.47 2.20
C GLU A 7 4.23 14.39 1.98
N TYR A 8 3.82 13.73 0.90
CA TYR A 8 2.41 13.59 0.59
C TYR A 8 1.64 12.92 1.74
N PHE A 9 2.06 11.72 2.13
CA PHE A 9 1.34 10.97 3.16
C PHE A 9 1.47 11.59 4.56
N GLU A 10 2.51 12.34 4.84
CA GLU A 10 2.63 13.06 6.10
C GLU A 10 1.64 14.23 6.19
N SER A 11 1.22 14.78 5.05
CA SER A 11 0.39 16.00 5.00
C SER A 11 -1.10 15.76 4.81
N VAL A 12 -1.52 14.52 4.55
CA VAL A 12 -2.92 14.23 4.22
C VAL A 12 -3.52 13.18 5.16
N LYS A 13 -4.83 13.24 5.31
CA LYS A 13 -5.63 12.21 5.96
C LYS A 13 -6.58 11.63 4.93
N GLY A 14 -6.92 10.38 5.06
CA GLY A 14 -7.84 9.76 4.12
C GLY A 14 -7.98 8.27 4.33
N THR A 15 -8.58 7.63 3.35
CA THR A 15 -8.85 6.20 3.35
C THR A 15 -8.09 5.53 2.23
N GLY A 16 -7.40 4.44 2.56
CA GLY A 16 -6.65 3.65 1.61
C GLY A 16 -7.25 2.28 1.37
N VAL A 17 -7.18 1.84 0.13
CA VAL A 17 -7.64 0.52 -0.30
C VAL A 17 -6.52 -0.15 -1.09
N LEU A 18 -6.09 -1.32 -0.63
CA LEU A 18 -5.10 -2.11 -1.33
C LEU A 18 -5.80 -3.20 -2.12
N ALA A 19 -5.57 -3.22 -3.42
CA ALA A 19 -6.12 -4.21 -4.33
C ALA A 19 -5.03 -5.23 -4.69
N THR A 20 -5.37 -6.50 -4.61
CA THR A 20 -4.48 -7.60 -4.96
C THR A 20 -5.26 -8.62 -5.79
N ALA A 21 -4.54 -9.54 -6.40
CA ALA A 21 -5.16 -10.65 -7.12
C ALA A 21 -4.36 -11.93 -6.86
N ASP A 22 -5.02 -13.08 -6.98
CA ASP A 22 -4.30 -14.35 -6.89
C ASP A 22 -3.68 -14.72 -8.25
N GLY A 23 -3.05 -15.90 -8.31
CA GLY A 23 -2.38 -16.35 -9.53
C GLY A 23 -3.34 -16.61 -10.71
N GLU A 24 -4.63 -16.71 -10.46
CA GLU A 24 -5.64 -16.87 -11.50
C GLU A 24 -6.34 -15.56 -11.86
N GLY A 25 -5.90 -14.45 -11.28
CA GLY A 25 -6.47 -13.14 -11.58
C GLY A 25 -7.74 -12.81 -10.80
N ARG A 26 -8.10 -13.59 -9.79
CA ARG A 26 -9.23 -13.24 -8.94
C ARG A 26 -8.81 -12.10 -8.00
N VAL A 27 -9.59 -11.03 -8.00
CA VAL A 27 -9.22 -9.79 -7.34
C VAL A 27 -9.88 -9.63 -5.98
N ASP A 28 -9.20 -8.87 -5.11
CA ASP A 28 -9.66 -8.54 -3.78
C ASP A 28 -9.28 -7.10 -3.45
N THR A 29 -10.10 -6.45 -2.64
CA THR A 29 -9.78 -5.12 -2.10
C THR A 29 -9.91 -5.14 -0.59
N ALA A 30 -8.99 -4.46 0.09
CA ALA A 30 -8.99 -4.39 1.54
C ALA A 30 -8.57 -3.00 2.00
N ILE A 31 -9.15 -2.54 3.10
CA ILE A 31 -8.75 -1.27 3.71
C ILE A 31 -7.36 -1.43 4.30
N TYR A 32 -6.46 -0.52 3.94
CA TYR A 32 -5.11 -0.45 4.50
C TYR A 32 -4.76 1.00 4.82
N ALA A 33 -4.13 1.19 5.96
CA ALA A 33 -3.59 2.49 6.34
C ALA A 33 -2.50 2.91 5.35
N LYS A 34 -2.08 4.18 5.44
CA LYS A 34 -1.02 4.70 4.58
C LYS A 34 0.22 3.80 4.61
N PRO A 35 0.89 3.65 3.47
CA PRO A 35 2.13 2.85 3.45
C PRO A 35 3.24 3.50 4.27
N HIS A 36 4.18 2.70 4.69
CA HIS A 36 5.42 3.16 5.29
C HIS A 36 6.40 3.43 4.15
N ILE A 37 6.97 4.63 4.12
CA ILE A 37 7.86 5.02 3.04
C ILE A 37 9.28 4.56 3.42
N ILE A 38 9.83 3.67 2.60
CA ILE A 38 11.17 3.10 2.83
C ILE A 38 12.22 3.97 2.14
N ASP A 39 11.98 4.28 0.87
CA ASP A 39 12.81 5.21 0.09
C ASP A 39 11.96 5.81 -1.04
N LYS A 40 12.58 6.50 -1.99
CA LYS A 40 11.86 7.22 -3.06
C LYS A 40 10.95 6.33 -3.90
N GLU A 41 11.28 5.07 -4.03
CA GLU A 41 10.58 4.15 -4.93
C GLU A 41 9.97 2.95 -4.19
N THR A 42 10.21 2.84 -2.89
CA THR A 42 9.82 1.66 -2.12
C THR A 42 8.91 2.03 -0.97
N VAL A 43 7.80 1.33 -0.89
CA VAL A 43 6.85 1.46 0.23
C VAL A 43 6.64 0.08 0.86
N ALA A 44 6.14 0.06 2.09
CA ALA A 44 5.85 -1.19 2.77
C ALA A 44 4.52 -1.11 3.51
N PHE A 45 3.86 -2.25 3.59
CA PHE A 45 2.62 -2.41 4.35
C PHE A 45 2.78 -3.54 5.36
N ILE A 46 2.21 -3.37 6.54
CA ILE A 46 2.14 -4.43 7.54
C ILE A 46 0.86 -5.22 7.28
N MET A 47 0.99 -6.54 7.11
CA MET A 47 -0.12 -7.42 6.79
C MET A 47 -0.26 -8.56 7.80
N ALA A 48 -1.51 -8.88 8.15
CA ALA A 48 -1.81 -10.12 8.83
C ALA A 48 -1.82 -11.26 7.80
N GLU A 49 -1.86 -12.50 8.28
CA GLU A 49 -1.99 -13.68 7.43
C GLU A 49 -3.45 -13.83 6.99
N ARG A 50 -3.83 -13.06 5.96
CA ARG A 50 -5.18 -13.01 5.42
C ARG A 50 -5.13 -13.04 3.90
N LEU A 51 -6.27 -12.80 3.26
CA LEU A 51 -6.39 -12.94 1.80
C LEU A 51 -5.42 -12.04 1.03
N THR A 52 -5.23 -10.80 1.44
CA THR A 52 -4.28 -9.90 0.78
C THR A 52 -2.88 -10.50 0.73
N HIS A 53 -2.38 -10.97 1.88
CA HIS A 53 -1.06 -11.59 1.96
C HIS A 53 -1.02 -12.87 1.14
N HIS A 54 -2.06 -13.68 1.20
CA HIS A 54 -2.16 -14.92 0.44
C HIS A 54 -2.06 -14.66 -1.07
N ASN A 55 -2.79 -13.67 -1.58
CA ASN A 55 -2.75 -13.29 -2.99
C ASN A 55 -1.34 -12.94 -3.45
N LEU A 56 -0.60 -12.24 -2.61
CA LEU A 56 0.76 -11.78 -2.94
C LEU A 56 1.79 -12.91 -2.97
N GLN A 57 1.44 -14.11 -2.54
CA GLN A 57 2.34 -15.27 -2.66
C GLN A 57 2.37 -15.81 -4.09
N THR A 58 1.32 -15.56 -4.88
CA THR A 58 1.21 -16.06 -6.25
C THR A 58 1.13 -14.98 -7.30
N ASN A 59 0.94 -13.72 -6.91
CA ASN A 59 0.87 -12.59 -7.81
C ASN A 59 1.49 -11.36 -7.15
N ASN A 60 2.57 -10.87 -7.72
CA ASN A 60 3.34 -9.76 -7.15
C ASN A 60 2.75 -8.37 -7.42
N HIS A 61 1.69 -8.27 -8.21
CA HIS A 61 1.10 -6.99 -8.58
C HIS A 61 0.02 -6.56 -7.60
N ALA A 62 0.03 -5.27 -7.27
CA ALA A 62 -0.98 -4.68 -6.40
C ALA A 62 -1.23 -3.24 -6.83
N ALA A 63 -2.32 -2.67 -6.35
CA ALA A 63 -2.61 -1.25 -6.54
C ALA A 63 -3.17 -0.70 -5.24
N TYR A 64 -2.73 0.51 -4.90
CA TYR A 64 -3.20 1.19 -3.69
C TYR A 64 -3.89 2.48 -4.07
N LEU A 65 -5.17 2.59 -3.71
CA LEU A 65 -5.97 3.79 -3.93
C LEU A 65 -6.08 4.53 -2.61
N PHE A 66 -5.70 5.80 -2.59
CA PHE A 66 -5.83 6.63 -1.39
C PHE A 66 -6.68 7.84 -1.71
N LYS A 67 -7.84 7.92 -1.06
CA LYS A 67 -8.75 9.05 -1.19
C LYS A 67 -8.57 9.97 0.01
N GLU A 68 -8.20 11.23 -0.26
CA GLU A 68 -8.08 12.23 0.78
C GLU A 68 -9.43 12.54 1.41
N ASP A 69 -9.39 12.84 2.69
CA ASP A 69 -10.58 13.10 3.50
C ASP A 69 -11.01 14.56 3.36
N VAL A 70 -11.34 14.95 2.13
CA VAL A 70 -11.77 16.29 1.74
C VAL A 70 -12.93 16.17 0.75
N PRO A 71 -13.71 17.24 0.53
CA PRO A 71 -14.77 17.20 -0.49
C PRO A 71 -14.19 16.92 -1.88
N GLY A 72 -14.93 16.16 -2.69
CA GLY A 72 -14.53 15.84 -4.05
C GLY A 72 -13.64 14.59 -4.13
N TYR A 73 -13.01 14.40 -5.28
CA TYR A 73 -12.23 13.22 -5.60
C TYR A 73 -10.75 13.57 -5.68
N LYS A 74 -10.14 13.77 -4.52
CA LYS A 74 -8.72 14.09 -4.42
C LYS A 74 -7.96 12.94 -3.79
N GLY A 75 -6.82 12.59 -4.37
CA GLY A 75 -6.00 11.50 -3.90
C GLY A 75 -5.11 10.96 -4.99
N ILE A 76 -4.55 9.78 -4.74
CA ILE A 76 -3.63 9.15 -5.69
C ILE A 76 -3.87 7.65 -5.76
N ARG A 77 -3.35 7.04 -6.84
CA ARG A 77 -3.29 5.60 -6.99
C ARG A 77 -1.85 5.20 -7.21
N LEU A 78 -1.39 4.21 -6.46
CA LEU A 78 -0.05 3.66 -6.61
C LEU A 78 -0.15 2.30 -7.28
N PHE A 79 0.66 2.07 -8.31
CA PHE A 79 0.78 0.76 -8.94
C PHE A 79 2.06 0.13 -8.44
N LEU A 80 1.94 -1.07 -7.87
CA LEU A 80 2.95 -1.66 -7.01
C LEU A 80 3.37 -3.04 -7.50
N THR A 81 4.65 -3.36 -7.33
CA THR A 81 5.17 -4.71 -7.54
C THR A 81 5.87 -5.17 -6.27
N LYS A 82 5.45 -6.29 -5.73
CA LYS A 82 6.07 -6.85 -4.52
C LYS A 82 7.53 -7.19 -4.78
N LEU A 83 8.39 -6.74 -3.87
CA LEU A 83 9.82 -7.03 -3.88
C LEU A 83 10.19 -8.19 -2.97
N ARG A 84 9.74 -8.14 -1.71
CA ARG A 84 10.04 -9.14 -0.69
C ARG A 84 9.15 -8.93 0.53
N GLU A 85 9.26 -9.82 1.49
CA GLU A 85 8.57 -9.65 2.77
C GLU A 85 9.43 -10.13 3.92
N GLU A 86 9.16 -9.61 5.12
CA GLU A 86 9.78 -10.02 6.37
C GLU A 86 8.67 -10.44 7.33
N LYS A 87 8.85 -11.60 7.96
CA LYS A 87 7.89 -12.10 8.93
C LYS A 87 8.38 -11.76 10.34
N ASP A 88 7.52 -11.09 11.12
CA ASP A 88 7.79 -10.76 12.53
C ASP A 88 9.18 -10.15 12.76
N SER A 89 9.64 -9.30 11.84
CA SER A 89 10.97 -8.70 11.89
C SER A 89 11.05 -7.57 12.92
N GLU A 90 12.28 -7.22 13.29
CA GLU A 90 12.52 -6.07 14.18
C GLU A 90 12.03 -4.77 13.54
N LEU A 91 12.26 -4.61 12.24
CA LEU A 91 11.79 -3.42 11.51
C LEU A 91 10.27 -3.31 11.58
N LEU A 92 9.57 -4.42 11.36
CA LEU A 92 8.11 -4.46 11.45
C LEU A 92 7.64 -3.95 12.81
N TYR A 93 8.19 -4.48 13.88
CA TYR A 93 7.78 -4.09 15.24
C TYR A 93 8.18 -2.66 15.58
N SER A 94 9.33 -2.20 15.09
CA SER A 94 9.75 -0.81 15.24
C SER A 94 8.77 0.16 14.60
N ILE A 95 8.36 -0.12 13.38
CA ILE A 95 7.37 0.68 12.64
C ILE A 95 6.03 0.66 13.37
N ARG A 96 5.59 -0.53 13.75
CA ARG A 96 4.29 -0.73 14.39
C ARG A 96 4.20 0.00 15.74
N SER A 97 5.22 -0.06 16.55
CA SER A 97 5.22 0.58 17.86
C SER A 97 5.18 2.11 17.78
N LYS A 98 5.71 2.69 16.71
CA LYS A 98 5.65 4.14 16.49
C LYS A 98 4.26 4.61 16.07
N ARG A 99 3.52 3.78 15.33
CA ARG A 99 2.23 4.15 14.76
C ARG A 99 1.05 3.72 15.62
N TYR A 100 1.17 2.57 16.27
CA TYR A 100 0.07 1.97 17.04
C TYR A 100 0.47 1.82 18.49
N ALA A 101 -0.33 2.40 19.38
CA ALA A 101 -0.09 2.31 20.83
C ALA A 101 -0.45 0.95 21.42
N GLY A 102 -1.18 0.12 20.66
CA GLY A 102 -1.58 -1.20 21.13
C GLY A 102 -0.44 -2.19 21.14
N GLY A 103 -0.50 -3.16 22.02
CA GLY A 103 0.46 -4.25 22.07
C GLY A 103 0.35 -5.15 20.85
N LYS A 104 1.36 -6.01 20.65
CA LYS A 104 1.29 -6.98 19.59
C LYS A 104 0.31 -8.09 19.97
N GLU A 105 -0.39 -8.62 18.96
CA GLU A 105 -1.23 -9.78 19.14
C GLU A 105 -0.33 -11.01 19.21
N GLU A 106 -0.29 -11.66 20.34
CA GLU A 106 0.55 -12.84 20.52
C GLU A 106 0.06 -13.99 19.65
N GLY A 107 1.03 -14.72 19.11
CA GLY A 107 0.77 -15.94 18.34
C GLY A 107 0.27 -15.75 16.93
N LYS A 108 0.02 -14.51 16.52
CA LYS A 108 -0.44 -14.25 15.14
C LYS A 108 0.69 -13.62 14.34
N PRO A 109 1.08 -14.24 13.20
CA PRO A 109 2.16 -13.69 12.39
C PRO A 109 1.75 -12.37 11.75
N ARG A 110 2.74 -11.50 11.57
CA ARG A 110 2.62 -10.27 10.81
C ARG A 110 3.75 -10.20 9.81
N PHE A 111 3.44 -9.63 8.67
CA PHE A 111 4.39 -9.53 7.55
C PHE A 111 4.58 -8.07 7.20
N LEU A 112 5.83 -7.68 7.00
CA LEU A 112 6.17 -6.40 6.41
C LEU A 112 6.47 -6.67 4.95
N VAL A 113 5.59 -6.20 4.07
CA VAL A 113 5.66 -6.51 2.65
C VAL A 113 6.12 -5.27 1.90
N PHE A 114 7.22 -5.40 1.15
CA PHE A 114 7.87 -4.30 0.44
C PHE A 114 7.46 -4.30 -1.02
N PHE A 115 7.15 -3.11 -1.52
CA PHE A 115 6.71 -2.92 -2.90
C PHE A 115 7.52 -1.83 -3.58
N LYS A 116 7.85 -2.06 -4.84
CA LYS A 116 8.31 -0.99 -5.71
C LYS A 116 7.11 -0.22 -6.24
N VAL A 117 7.19 1.10 -6.22
CA VAL A 117 6.17 1.96 -6.82
C VAL A 117 6.50 2.12 -8.30
N GLU A 118 5.71 1.48 -9.15
CA GLU A 118 5.93 1.48 -10.59
C GLU A 118 5.36 2.73 -11.25
N LYS A 119 4.23 3.22 -10.74
CA LYS A 119 3.52 4.34 -11.35
C LYS A 119 2.61 4.99 -10.31
N ILE A 120 2.45 6.31 -10.42
CA ILE A 120 1.53 7.09 -9.60
C ILE A 120 0.57 7.80 -10.53
N LEU A 121 -0.73 7.63 -10.29
CA LEU A 121 -1.77 8.34 -11.03
C LEU A 121 -2.64 9.14 -10.07
N PRO A 122 -3.31 10.19 -10.56
CA PRO A 122 -4.32 10.86 -9.72
C PRO A 122 -5.46 9.90 -9.38
N LEU A 123 -6.23 10.25 -8.36
CA LEU A 123 -7.35 9.42 -7.90
C LEU A 123 -8.31 9.08 -9.03
N VAL A 124 -8.60 10.06 -9.88
CA VAL A 124 -9.52 9.92 -11.02
C VAL A 124 -8.78 10.24 -12.31
N GLY A 125 -9.03 9.44 -13.32
CA GLY A 125 -8.41 9.60 -14.63
C GLY A 125 -6.97 9.12 -14.67
N ALA A 126 -6.32 9.31 -15.80
CA ALA A 126 -4.95 8.86 -16.01
C ALA A 126 -3.92 9.98 -15.84
N GLY A 127 -4.38 11.23 -15.63
CA GLY A 127 -3.48 12.37 -15.56
C GLY A 127 -2.83 12.70 -16.89
N ARG A 128 -3.41 12.25 -18.00
CA ARG A 128 -2.88 12.49 -19.33
C ARG A 128 -4.02 12.65 -20.33
N ASP A 129 -3.66 13.08 -21.54
CA ASP A 129 -4.60 13.29 -22.62
C ASP A 129 -5.31 11.97 -22.98
N PRO A 130 -6.65 11.91 -22.92
CA PRO A 130 -7.40 10.70 -23.24
C PRO A 130 -7.13 10.17 -24.65
N GLU A 131 -6.78 11.03 -25.60
CA GLU A 131 -6.47 10.61 -26.96
C GLU A 131 -5.20 9.76 -27.07
N LYS A 132 -4.40 9.77 -26.04
CA LYS A 132 -3.16 8.98 -26.00
C LYS A 132 -3.33 7.65 -25.29
N ASP A 133 -4.48 7.40 -24.77
CA ASP A 133 -4.76 6.17 -24.02
C ASP A 133 -5.10 4.98 -24.92
#